data_3e311bafb73652ecf1ee70dc7233f16b
#
_entry.id   3e311bafb73652ecf1ee70dc7233f16b
#
_cell.length_a   1.000
_cell.length_b   1.000
_cell.length_c   1.000
_cell.angle_alpha   90.00
_cell.angle_beta   90.00
_cell.angle_gamma   90.00
#
_symmetry.space_group_name_H-M   'P 1'
#
loop_
_entity.id
_entity.type
_entity.pdbx_description
1 polymer ?
#
loop_
_entity_poly.entity_id
_entity_poly.type
_entity_poly.pdbx_seq_one_letter_code
_entity_poly.pdbx_strand_id
1 'polypeptide(L)'
;MRNLIIASTLAAAIAAAATAPSAQTAATDIGVAATVINRVDGTVGQQSGPKKTGDKVFQNELIRTGVESKGQLLFRDETSLTIGPESEVTLDRFVFNPQGSSSVTLNATKGVFRFISGSLPSQAYEIKTPAATIGVRGTIINILLLIDGTAVFQNGEGSFVAQTLRGNFTINRPGQVLVIRPGGEPQIKGKLAPWQQALLAPILDPDKRSATVPGFFEEDRVRKLRNILRGRSGGYSGMDDYEPCVECEY
;
A
#
# COMPACT_ATOMS: atom_id res chain seq x y z
N MET A 1 33.74 74.74 -42.17
CA MET A 1 33.99 73.91 -41.01
C MET A 1 32.62 73.37 -40.58
N ARG A 2 32.30 72.17 -41.00
CA ARG A 2 30.95 71.57 -40.76
C ARG A 2 31.14 70.32 -39.85
N ASN A 3 30.72 70.44 -38.63
CA ASN A 3 30.72 69.31 -37.68
C ASN A 3 29.59 68.37 -38.00
N LEU A 4 29.94 67.13 -38.28
CA LEU A 4 28.97 65.99 -38.48
C LEU A 4 28.80 65.27 -37.13
N ILE A 5 27.64 65.34 -36.56
CA ILE A 5 27.28 64.61 -35.35
C ILE A 5 26.67 63.30 -35.80
N ILE A 6 27.35 62.18 -35.52
CA ILE A 6 26.82 60.82 -35.74
C ILE A 6 26.07 60.40 -34.46
N ALA A 7 24.75 60.28 -34.55
CA ALA A 7 23.88 59.74 -33.48
C ALA A 7 23.81 58.23 -33.63
N SER A 8 24.41 57.47 -32.69
CA SER A 8 24.33 56.03 -32.60
C SER A 8 23.06 55.63 -31.83
N THR A 9 22.09 55.09 -32.52
CA THR A 9 20.90 54.49 -31.91
C THR A 9 21.20 53.05 -31.49
N LEU A 10 21.26 52.83 -30.18
CA LEU A 10 21.40 51.50 -29.58
C LEU A 10 20.01 50.83 -29.52
N ALA A 11 19.73 49.87 -30.41
CA ALA A 11 18.51 49.08 -30.39
C ALA A 11 18.67 47.96 -29.35
N ALA A 12 17.94 48.09 -28.21
CA ALA A 12 17.85 47.03 -27.20
C ALA A 12 16.82 45.97 -27.67
N ALA A 13 17.33 44.81 -28.08
CA ALA A 13 16.48 43.64 -28.37
C ALA A 13 16.06 42.97 -27.03
N ILE A 14 14.80 43.16 -26.66
CA ILE A 14 14.17 42.44 -25.52
C ILE A 14 13.83 41.03 -26.03
N ALA A 15 14.62 40.03 -25.65
CA ALA A 15 14.31 38.60 -25.85
C ALA A 15 13.18 38.22 -24.88
N ALA A 16 11.93 38.15 -25.37
CA ALA A 16 10.84 37.58 -24.64
C ALA A 16 11.04 36.03 -24.52
N ALA A 17 11.51 35.59 -23.38
CA ALA A 17 11.56 34.17 -23.05
C ALA A 17 10.11 33.64 -22.97
N ALA A 18 9.66 32.97 -24.02
CA ALA A 18 8.40 32.26 -24.03
C ALA A 18 8.50 31.05 -23.05
N THR A 19 7.97 31.21 -21.86
CA THR A 19 7.74 30.08 -20.93
C THR A 19 6.69 29.18 -21.55
N ALA A 20 7.11 28.07 -22.18
CA ALA A 20 6.21 27.03 -22.65
C ALA A 20 5.43 26.48 -21.44
N PRO A 21 4.10 26.41 -21.49
CA PRO A 21 3.35 25.74 -20.43
C PRO A 21 3.77 24.29 -20.39
N SER A 22 4.30 23.83 -19.24
CA SER A 22 4.53 22.41 -18.99
C SER A 22 3.20 21.69 -19.12
N ALA A 23 3.06 20.83 -20.13
CA ALA A 23 1.88 20.00 -20.30
C ALA A 23 1.79 19.08 -19.06
N GLN A 24 0.95 19.43 -18.10
CA GLN A 24 0.59 18.57 -17.00
C GLN A 24 -0.16 17.37 -17.58
N THR A 25 0.51 16.22 -17.63
CA THR A 25 -0.14 14.97 -18.02
C THR A 25 -1.29 14.74 -17.06
N ALA A 26 -2.53 14.80 -17.56
CA ALA A 26 -3.72 14.59 -16.77
C ALA A 26 -3.63 13.21 -16.10
N ALA A 27 -3.74 13.18 -14.77
CA ALA A 27 -3.70 11.93 -14.03
C ALA A 27 -4.88 11.03 -14.44
N THR A 28 -4.60 9.79 -14.81
CA THR A 28 -5.63 8.83 -15.24
C THR A 28 -6.43 8.36 -14.02
N ASP A 29 -7.74 8.62 -14.04
CA ASP A 29 -8.70 8.14 -13.05
C ASP A 29 -8.87 6.63 -13.18
N ILE A 30 -8.62 5.87 -12.10
CA ILE A 30 -8.65 4.40 -12.09
C ILE A 30 -9.67 3.82 -11.13
N GLY A 31 -10.36 4.63 -10.33
CA GLY A 31 -11.34 4.17 -9.36
C GLY A 31 -11.73 5.24 -8.35
N VAL A 32 -12.30 4.81 -7.24
CA VAL A 32 -12.79 5.69 -6.18
C VAL A 32 -12.38 5.19 -4.78
N ALA A 33 -12.23 6.12 -3.84
CA ALA A 33 -12.14 5.82 -2.42
C ALA A 33 -13.54 5.49 -1.89
N ALA A 34 -13.90 4.21 -1.88
CA ALA A 34 -15.23 3.74 -1.49
C ALA A 34 -15.52 3.97 0.00
N THR A 35 -14.50 3.90 0.85
CA THR A 35 -14.59 4.19 2.28
C THR A 35 -13.31 4.86 2.75
N VAL A 36 -13.47 5.91 3.55
CA VAL A 36 -12.35 6.58 4.24
C VAL A 36 -12.72 6.76 5.70
N ILE A 37 -11.90 6.22 6.60
CA ILE A 37 -12.03 6.36 8.05
C ILE A 37 -10.77 7.06 8.55
N ASN A 38 -10.96 8.14 9.29
CA ASN A 38 -9.94 9.02 9.81
C ASN A 38 -9.03 9.59 8.69
N ARG A 39 -7.70 9.46 8.79
CA ARG A 39 -6.75 10.12 7.90
C ARG A 39 -6.24 9.18 6.79
N VAL A 40 -6.64 9.47 5.58
CA VAL A 40 -6.09 8.87 4.36
C VAL A 40 -5.63 10.00 3.46
N ASP A 41 -4.35 10.03 3.12
CA ASP A 41 -3.76 11.04 2.24
C ASP A 41 -3.43 10.41 0.88
N GLY A 42 -3.71 11.14 -0.20
CA GLY A 42 -3.31 10.77 -1.56
C GLY A 42 -2.28 11.77 -2.11
N THR A 43 -1.30 11.29 -2.85
CA THR A 43 -0.29 12.13 -3.52
C THR A 43 -0.17 11.73 -4.97
N VAL A 44 -0.41 12.69 -5.88
CA VAL A 44 -0.23 12.55 -7.33
C VAL A 44 0.79 13.59 -7.81
N GLY A 45 1.94 13.14 -8.27
CA GLY A 45 3.04 14.04 -8.61
C GLY A 45 3.50 14.86 -7.39
N GLN A 46 3.34 16.18 -7.46
CA GLN A 46 3.68 17.09 -6.36
C GLN A 46 2.47 17.52 -5.51
N GLN A 47 1.26 17.07 -5.86
CA GLN A 47 0.04 17.43 -5.15
C GLN A 47 -0.30 16.35 -4.13
N SER A 48 -0.40 16.75 -2.86
CA SER A 48 -0.79 15.89 -1.76
C SER A 48 -1.98 16.47 -1.00
N GLY A 49 -2.89 15.62 -0.58
CA GLY A 49 -4.06 16.07 0.20
C GLY A 49 -4.85 14.92 0.80
N PRO A 50 -5.72 15.24 1.77
CA PRO A 50 -6.60 14.26 2.38
C PRO A 50 -7.65 13.76 1.38
N LYS A 51 -7.90 12.45 1.41
CA LYS A 51 -8.99 11.79 0.68
C LYS A 51 -10.25 11.74 1.52
N LYS A 52 -11.39 11.80 0.83
CA LYS A 52 -12.73 11.58 1.37
C LYS A 52 -13.40 10.43 0.66
N THR A 53 -14.41 9.86 1.29
CA THR A 53 -15.28 8.88 0.63
C THR A 53 -15.91 9.50 -0.62
N GLY A 54 -15.81 8.78 -1.75
CA GLY A 54 -16.25 9.23 -3.07
C GLY A 54 -15.18 9.92 -3.91
N ASP A 55 -14.02 10.26 -3.34
CA ASP A 55 -12.92 10.88 -4.10
C ASP A 55 -12.35 9.90 -5.12
N LYS A 56 -11.98 10.43 -6.28
CA LYS A 56 -11.30 9.67 -7.32
C LYS A 56 -9.90 9.26 -6.87
N VAL A 57 -9.47 8.09 -7.32
CA VAL A 57 -8.09 7.65 -7.20
C VAL A 57 -7.45 7.53 -8.59
N PHE A 58 -6.15 7.80 -8.65
CA PHE A 58 -5.45 7.97 -9.91
C PHE A 58 -4.28 6.99 -10.06
N GLN A 59 -3.91 6.71 -11.29
CA GLN A 59 -2.68 5.99 -11.58
C GLN A 59 -1.46 6.78 -11.07
N ASN A 60 -0.46 6.08 -10.55
CA ASN A 60 0.73 6.62 -9.88
C ASN A 60 0.43 7.42 -8.60
N GLU A 61 -0.78 7.27 -8.04
CA GLU A 61 -1.09 7.88 -6.76
C GLU A 61 -0.49 7.08 -5.61
N LEU A 62 0.20 7.78 -4.72
CA LEU A 62 0.67 7.25 -3.46
C LEU A 62 -0.38 7.48 -2.39
N ILE A 63 -0.90 6.41 -1.80
CA ILE A 63 -1.86 6.44 -0.70
C ILE A 63 -1.15 6.15 0.62
N ARG A 64 -1.40 6.99 1.62
CA ARG A 64 -0.94 6.82 2.99
C ARG A 64 -2.10 6.88 3.97
N THR A 65 -2.08 5.98 4.94
CA THR A 65 -3.04 6.00 6.05
C THR A 65 -2.33 6.38 7.35
N GLY A 66 -3.03 7.13 8.20
CA GLY A 66 -2.56 7.45 9.54
C GLY A 66 -2.81 6.33 10.55
N VAL A 67 -2.51 6.62 11.81
CA VAL A 67 -2.88 5.79 12.96
C VAL A 67 -4.42 5.69 13.01
N GLU A 68 -4.97 4.52 13.36
CA GLU A 68 -6.43 4.27 13.44
C GLU A 68 -7.21 4.58 12.15
N SER A 69 -6.52 4.58 11.02
CA SER A 69 -7.10 4.96 9.74
C SER A 69 -7.30 3.77 8.84
N LYS A 70 -8.30 3.87 7.97
CA LYS A 70 -8.63 2.83 7.00
C LYS A 70 -9.12 3.45 5.71
N GLY A 71 -8.60 3.00 4.59
CA GLY A 71 -9.08 3.32 3.26
C GLY A 71 -9.55 2.07 2.54
N GLN A 72 -10.67 2.15 1.82
CA GLN A 72 -11.06 1.11 0.87
C GLN A 72 -11.18 1.76 -0.51
N LEU A 73 -10.39 1.26 -1.45
CA LEU A 73 -10.40 1.69 -2.83
C LEU A 73 -11.13 0.65 -3.67
N LEU A 74 -12.00 1.13 -4.56
CA LEU A 74 -12.68 0.32 -5.56
C LEU A 74 -12.22 0.79 -6.95
N PHE A 75 -11.56 -0.10 -7.68
CA PHE A 75 -11.08 0.17 -9.02
C PHE A 75 -12.14 -0.11 -10.09
N ARG A 76 -11.90 0.37 -11.32
CA ARG A 76 -12.85 0.23 -12.44
C ARG A 76 -13.07 -1.20 -12.89
N ASP A 77 -12.16 -2.11 -12.60
CA ASP A 77 -12.25 -3.55 -12.86
C ASP A 77 -12.88 -4.32 -11.70
N GLU A 78 -13.49 -3.62 -10.73
CA GLU A 78 -14.07 -4.18 -9.51
C GLU A 78 -13.05 -4.73 -8.50
N THR A 79 -11.74 -4.54 -8.74
CA THR A 79 -10.73 -4.83 -7.73
C THR A 79 -10.97 -3.98 -6.49
N SER A 80 -10.92 -4.61 -5.32
CA SER A 80 -10.99 -3.91 -4.03
C SER A 80 -9.66 -4.00 -3.29
N LEU A 81 -9.17 -2.85 -2.84
CA LEU A 81 -7.99 -2.73 -1.99
C LEU A 81 -8.38 -2.06 -0.68
N THR A 82 -8.38 -2.82 0.41
CA THR A 82 -8.49 -2.25 1.76
C THR A 82 -7.09 -2.00 2.32
N ILE A 83 -6.87 -0.79 2.82
CA ILE A 83 -5.62 -0.27 3.36
C ILE A 83 -5.86 -0.01 4.85
N GLY A 84 -5.16 -0.72 5.71
CA GLY A 84 -5.25 -0.58 7.16
C GLY A 84 -4.39 0.56 7.71
N PRO A 85 -4.24 0.66 9.05
CA PRO A 85 -3.47 1.74 9.69
C PRO A 85 -2.00 1.78 9.27
N GLU A 86 -1.40 2.98 9.29
CA GLU A 86 0.03 3.25 9.08
C GLU A 86 0.64 2.61 7.82
N SER A 87 -0.18 2.49 6.79
CA SER A 87 0.14 1.80 5.54
C SER A 87 0.51 2.76 4.43
N GLU A 88 1.31 2.25 3.49
CA GLU A 88 1.75 3.01 2.33
C GLU A 88 1.74 2.11 1.08
N VAL A 89 1.03 2.57 0.03
CA VAL A 89 0.92 1.86 -1.24
C VAL A 89 0.87 2.85 -2.40
N THR A 90 1.57 2.54 -3.48
CA THR A 90 1.48 3.26 -4.75
C THR A 90 0.63 2.46 -5.73
N LEU A 91 -0.33 3.13 -6.37
CA LEU A 91 -1.17 2.59 -7.43
C LEU A 91 -0.41 2.70 -8.75
N ASP A 92 0.60 1.84 -8.95
CA ASP A 92 1.66 2.00 -9.96
C ASP A 92 1.09 1.94 -11.40
N ARG A 93 0.38 0.88 -11.75
CA ARG A 93 -0.17 0.71 -13.09
C ARG A 93 -1.61 0.22 -13.02
N PHE A 94 -2.45 0.84 -13.84
CA PHE A 94 -3.80 0.38 -14.09
C PHE A 94 -4.13 0.54 -15.57
N VAL A 95 -4.10 -0.55 -16.31
CA VAL A 95 -4.54 -0.61 -17.69
C VAL A 95 -5.77 -1.51 -17.74
N PHE A 96 -6.92 -0.91 -17.98
CA PHE A 96 -8.17 -1.62 -18.18
C PHE A 96 -8.57 -1.53 -19.64
N ASN A 97 -8.33 -2.61 -20.37
CA ASN A 97 -8.71 -2.74 -21.78
C ASN A 97 -9.54 -4.03 -21.98
N PRO A 98 -10.88 -3.92 -22.10
CA PRO A 98 -11.74 -5.07 -22.27
C PRO A 98 -11.45 -5.90 -23.53
N GLN A 99 -10.75 -5.31 -24.52
CA GLN A 99 -10.45 -5.92 -25.83
C GLN A 99 -8.96 -6.25 -26.01
N GLY A 100 -8.13 -6.05 -24.98
CA GLY A 100 -6.69 -6.21 -25.11
C GLY A 100 -6.01 -6.60 -23.79
N SER A 101 -4.71 -6.34 -23.71
CA SER A 101 -3.94 -6.61 -22.49
C SER A 101 -4.33 -5.64 -21.37
N SER A 102 -4.72 -6.20 -20.23
CA SER A 102 -5.00 -5.45 -19.01
C SER A 102 -3.90 -5.73 -17.98
N SER A 103 -3.60 -4.74 -17.13
CA SER A 103 -2.57 -4.87 -16.10
C SER A 103 -2.89 -3.97 -14.90
N VAL A 104 -2.87 -4.56 -13.71
CA VAL A 104 -2.99 -3.86 -12.42
C VAL A 104 -1.76 -4.18 -11.61
N THR A 105 -0.94 -3.17 -11.33
CA THR A 105 0.25 -3.29 -10.49
C THR A 105 0.14 -2.36 -9.31
N LEU A 106 0.26 -2.92 -8.11
CA LEU A 106 0.32 -2.19 -6.84
C LEU A 106 1.72 -2.34 -6.25
N ASN A 107 2.25 -1.27 -5.66
CA ASN A 107 3.53 -1.31 -4.96
C ASN A 107 3.30 -0.95 -3.48
N ALA A 108 3.21 -1.99 -2.64
CA ALA A 108 3.01 -1.86 -1.19
C ALA A 108 4.36 -1.89 -0.48
N THR A 109 4.65 -0.86 0.32
CA THR A 109 5.96 -0.71 0.98
C THR A 109 5.92 -1.06 2.46
N LYS A 110 4.85 -0.73 3.16
CA LYS A 110 4.64 -1.05 4.59
C LYS A 110 3.16 -1.05 4.93
N GLY A 111 2.79 -1.76 5.96
CA GLY A 111 1.45 -1.72 6.55
C GLY A 111 0.62 -2.97 6.34
N VAL A 112 -0.68 -2.80 6.34
CA VAL A 112 -1.68 -3.87 6.36
C VAL A 112 -2.64 -3.68 5.20
N PHE A 113 -2.81 -4.73 4.38
CA PHE A 113 -3.63 -4.65 3.17
C PHE A 113 -4.48 -5.90 3.00
N ARG A 114 -5.67 -5.71 2.43
CA ARG A 114 -6.50 -6.78 1.87
C ARG A 114 -6.78 -6.47 0.42
N PHE A 115 -6.33 -7.33 -0.44
CA PHE A 115 -6.56 -7.27 -1.88
C PHE A 115 -7.59 -8.33 -2.26
N ILE A 116 -8.58 -7.91 -3.05
CA ILE A 116 -9.58 -8.78 -3.66
C ILE A 116 -9.52 -8.50 -5.16
N SER A 117 -9.15 -9.52 -5.95
CA SER A 117 -9.08 -9.38 -7.40
C SER A 117 -10.45 -9.12 -8.02
N GLY A 118 -10.49 -8.27 -9.03
CA GLY A 118 -11.68 -7.93 -9.77
C GLY A 118 -11.94 -8.86 -10.97
N SER A 119 -12.48 -8.28 -12.04
CA SER A 119 -12.98 -8.99 -13.22
C SER A 119 -11.93 -9.29 -14.29
N LEU A 120 -10.68 -8.79 -14.13
CA LEU A 120 -9.62 -9.04 -15.11
C LEU A 120 -9.07 -10.47 -15.04
N PRO A 121 -8.45 -10.97 -16.13
CA PRO A 121 -7.73 -12.24 -16.09
C PRO A 121 -6.68 -12.27 -15.00
N SER A 122 -6.48 -13.40 -14.38
CA SER A 122 -5.59 -13.60 -13.24
C SER A 122 -4.16 -13.08 -13.46
N GLN A 123 -3.65 -13.21 -14.68
CA GLN A 123 -2.29 -12.75 -15.04
C GLN A 123 -2.15 -11.21 -15.05
N ALA A 124 -3.26 -10.50 -15.01
CA ALA A 124 -3.26 -9.03 -15.03
C ALA A 124 -2.85 -8.41 -13.67
N TYR A 125 -2.89 -9.19 -12.58
CA TYR A 125 -2.69 -8.67 -11.24
C TYR A 125 -1.29 -8.97 -10.70
N GLU A 126 -0.60 -7.92 -10.27
CA GLU A 126 0.72 -7.99 -9.66
C GLU A 126 0.79 -7.08 -8.44
N ILE A 127 1.24 -7.60 -7.31
CA ILE A 127 1.50 -6.82 -6.09
C ILE A 127 2.99 -6.91 -5.78
N LYS A 128 3.68 -5.79 -5.89
CA LYS A 128 5.10 -5.66 -5.55
C LYS A 128 5.25 -5.26 -4.09
N THR A 129 6.16 -5.93 -3.41
CA THR A 129 6.54 -5.62 -2.02
C THR A 129 8.05 -5.71 -1.89
N PRO A 130 8.66 -5.17 -0.82
CA PRO A 130 10.10 -5.31 -0.59
C PRO A 130 10.59 -6.76 -0.48
N ALA A 131 9.72 -7.69 -0.10
CA ALA A 131 10.07 -9.08 0.15
C ALA A 131 9.79 -10.03 -1.04
N ALA A 132 8.78 -9.69 -1.87
CA ALA A 132 8.34 -10.54 -2.96
C ALA A 132 7.47 -9.79 -3.97
N THR A 133 7.41 -10.30 -5.18
CA THR A 133 6.39 -9.97 -6.18
C THR A 133 5.32 -11.05 -6.17
N ILE A 134 4.07 -10.65 -5.98
CA ILE A 134 2.92 -11.55 -5.85
C ILE A 134 2.11 -11.51 -7.15
N GLY A 135 2.08 -12.63 -7.85
CA GLY A 135 1.14 -12.87 -8.94
C GLY A 135 -0.14 -13.52 -8.40
N VAL A 136 -1.27 -12.91 -8.70
CA VAL A 136 -2.58 -13.26 -8.12
C VAL A 136 -3.39 -14.12 -9.08
N ARG A 137 -4.12 -15.10 -8.58
CA ARG A 137 -5.00 -15.95 -9.40
C ARG A 137 -6.37 -16.12 -8.77
N GLY A 138 -7.28 -15.16 -9.08
CA GLY A 138 -8.66 -15.16 -8.60
C GLY A 138 -8.73 -15.29 -7.07
N THR A 139 -8.28 -14.23 -6.33
CA THR A 139 -7.90 -14.46 -4.95
C THR A 139 -8.25 -13.30 -4.02
N ILE A 140 -8.35 -13.65 -2.74
CA ILE A 140 -8.31 -12.73 -1.61
C ILE A 140 -6.98 -12.93 -0.91
N ILE A 141 -6.14 -11.89 -0.85
CA ILE A 141 -4.86 -11.91 -0.13
C ILE A 141 -4.87 -10.87 0.97
N ASN A 142 -4.52 -11.30 2.19
CA ASN A 142 -4.22 -10.41 3.29
C ASN A 142 -2.70 -10.28 3.41
N ILE A 143 -2.20 -9.05 3.48
CA ILE A 143 -0.78 -8.71 3.42
C ILE A 143 -0.41 -7.90 4.65
N LEU A 144 0.67 -8.27 5.31
CA LEU A 144 1.27 -7.52 6.41
C LEU A 144 2.74 -7.32 6.10
N LEU A 145 3.14 -6.05 6.00
CA LEU A 145 4.53 -5.62 5.74
C LEU A 145 5.02 -4.84 6.96
N LEU A 146 5.96 -5.43 7.67
CA LEU A 146 6.55 -4.82 8.88
C LEU A 146 7.77 -3.97 8.54
N ILE A 147 8.06 -3.01 9.41
CA ILE A 147 9.19 -2.09 9.23
C ILE A 147 10.55 -2.81 9.30
N ASP A 148 10.62 -3.98 9.96
CA ASP A 148 11.83 -4.82 9.98
C ASP A 148 12.06 -5.60 8.67
N GLY A 149 11.21 -5.40 7.66
CA GLY A 149 11.24 -6.09 6.38
C GLY A 149 10.57 -7.48 6.40
N THR A 150 9.99 -7.91 7.53
CA THR A 150 9.18 -9.12 7.56
C THR A 150 7.89 -8.91 6.78
N ALA A 151 7.61 -9.84 5.86
CA ALA A 151 6.37 -9.86 5.10
C ALA A 151 5.56 -11.13 5.40
N VAL A 152 4.25 -10.97 5.53
CA VAL A 152 3.29 -12.06 5.77
C VAL A 152 2.19 -11.97 4.72
N PHE A 153 1.98 -13.05 4.00
CA PHE A 153 0.94 -13.17 2.98
C PHE A 153 0.01 -14.31 3.36
N GLN A 154 -1.25 -14.01 3.64
CA GLN A 154 -2.28 -15.02 3.92
C GLN A 154 -3.20 -15.16 2.72
N ASN A 155 -3.40 -16.39 2.28
CA ASN A 155 -4.44 -16.69 1.30
C ASN A 155 -5.81 -16.72 2.00
N GLY A 156 -6.70 -15.83 1.61
CA GLY A 156 -8.11 -15.88 2.03
C GLY A 156 -8.94 -16.80 1.14
N GLU A 157 -8.72 -16.69 -0.19
CA GLU A 157 -9.42 -17.46 -1.21
C GLU A 157 -8.57 -17.54 -2.47
N GLY A 158 -8.76 -18.57 -3.30
CA GLY A 158 -8.06 -18.76 -4.56
C GLY A 158 -6.60 -19.18 -4.36
N SER A 159 -5.69 -18.59 -5.16
CA SER A 159 -4.27 -18.89 -5.07
C SER A 159 -3.40 -17.72 -5.52
N PHE A 160 -2.16 -17.68 -5.03
CA PHE A 160 -1.15 -16.73 -5.49
C PHE A 160 0.24 -17.40 -5.59
N VAL A 161 1.10 -16.78 -6.36
CA VAL A 161 2.51 -17.14 -6.47
C VAL A 161 3.34 -15.98 -5.97
N ALA A 162 4.17 -16.21 -4.97
CA ALA A 162 5.15 -15.27 -4.47
C ALA A 162 6.52 -15.55 -5.12
N GLN A 163 7.00 -14.61 -5.93
CA GLN A 163 8.34 -14.63 -6.50
C GLN A 163 9.29 -13.90 -5.55
N THR A 164 10.26 -14.63 -5.01
CA THR A 164 11.23 -14.12 -4.04
C THR A 164 12.65 -14.32 -4.56
N LEU A 165 13.64 -13.74 -3.88
CA LEU A 165 15.05 -14.02 -4.16
C LEU A 165 15.46 -15.49 -3.90
N ARG A 166 14.62 -16.25 -3.17
CA ARG A 166 14.86 -17.67 -2.83
C ARG A 166 14.04 -18.63 -3.68
N GLY A 167 13.32 -18.13 -4.71
CA GLY A 167 12.49 -18.91 -5.60
C GLY A 167 11.01 -18.56 -5.53
N ASN A 168 10.19 -19.37 -6.19
CA ASN A 168 8.76 -19.17 -6.30
C ASN A 168 8.00 -20.06 -5.32
N PHE A 169 7.06 -19.47 -4.59
CA PHE A 169 6.23 -20.17 -3.61
C PHE A 169 4.76 -20.04 -4.02
N THR A 170 4.12 -21.18 -4.27
CA THR A 170 2.68 -21.24 -4.59
C THR A 170 1.88 -21.49 -3.33
N ILE A 171 0.92 -20.61 -3.06
CA ILE A 171 0.00 -20.68 -1.94
C ILE A 171 -1.40 -20.86 -2.51
N ASN A 172 -2.03 -22.02 -2.26
CA ASN A 172 -3.26 -22.44 -2.94
C ASN A 172 -4.34 -22.99 -1.99
N ARG A 173 -4.14 -22.88 -0.67
CA ARG A 173 -5.15 -23.30 0.31
C ARG A 173 -5.62 -22.10 1.13
N PRO A 174 -6.93 -21.91 1.31
CA PRO A 174 -7.45 -20.87 2.19
C PRO A 174 -6.86 -20.99 3.60
N GLY A 175 -6.52 -19.86 4.20
CA GLY A 175 -5.88 -19.78 5.51
C GLY A 175 -4.37 -20.03 5.52
N GLN A 176 -3.79 -20.57 4.45
CA GLN A 176 -2.35 -20.81 4.33
C GLN A 176 -1.59 -19.49 4.31
N VAL A 177 -0.43 -19.45 4.97
CA VAL A 177 0.35 -18.25 5.21
C VAL A 177 1.78 -18.44 4.73
N LEU A 178 2.30 -17.51 3.94
CA LEU A 178 3.70 -17.38 3.61
C LEU A 178 4.32 -16.28 4.48
N VAL A 179 5.38 -16.62 5.20
CA VAL A 179 6.16 -15.68 6.02
C VAL A 179 7.56 -15.56 5.45
N ILE A 180 7.96 -14.36 5.08
CA ILE A 180 9.29 -14.02 4.57
C ILE A 180 9.95 -13.06 5.57
N ARG A 181 11.13 -13.42 6.06
CA ARG A 181 11.94 -12.59 6.95
C ARG A 181 13.21 -12.14 6.22
N PRO A 182 13.73 -10.94 6.51
CA PRO A 182 15.02 -10.51 5.97
C PRO A 182 16.12 -11.55 6.24
N GLY A 183 16.81 -11.94 5.16
CA GLY A 183 17.90 -12.92 5.24
C GLY A 183 17.50 -14.37 5.60
N GLY A 184 16.21 -14.61 5.88
CA GLY A 184 15.71 -15.94 6.23
C GLY A 184 15.11 -16.69 5.05
N GLU A 185 14.90 -18.00 5.24
CA GLU A 185 14.16 -18.82 4.29
C GLU A 185 12.64 -18.54 4.41
N PRO A 186 11.92 -18.40 3.29
CA PRO A 186 10.47 -18.30 3.28
C PRO A 186 9.82 -19.53 3.92
N GLN A 187 8.83 -19.31 4.79
CA GLN A 187 8.15 -20.37 5.53
C GLN A 187 6.68 -20.40 5.21
N ILE A 188 6.16 -21.56 4.81
CA ILE A 188 4.74 -21.78 4.63
C ILE A 188 4.15 -22.36 5.92
N LYS A 189 3.06 -21.74 6.41
CA LYS A 189 2.33 -22.14 7.62
C LYS A 189 0.84 -22.32 7.32
N GLY A 190 0.17 -23.19 8.10
CA GLY A 190 -1.25 -23.47 7.91
C GLY A 190 -2.18 -22.38 8.42
N LYS A 191 -1.70 -21.48 9.30
CA LYS A 191 -2.51 -20.40 9.90
C LYS A 191 -1.63 -19.23 10.35
N LEU A 192 -2.28 -18.09 10.54
CA LEU A 192 -1.66 -16.90 11.17
C LEU A 192 -1.34 -17.17 12.64
N ALA A 193 -0.25 -16.58 13.13
CA ALA A 193 -0.02 -16.47 14.55
C ALA A 193 -1.01 -15.47 15.19
N PRO A 194 -1.33 -15.56 16.49
CA PRO A 194 -2.28 -14.66 17.16
C PRO A 194 -2.00 -13.17 16.94
N TRP A 195 -0.72 -12.77 17.03
CA TRP A 195 -0.32 -11.39 16.80
C TRP A 195 -0.53 -10.91 15.35
N GLN A 196 -0.37 -11.81 14.35
CA GLN A 196 -0.66 -11.51 12.94
C GLN A 196 -2.16 -11.32 12.72
N GLN A 197 -2.99 -12.14 13.39
CA GLN A 197 -4.45 -12.01 13.36
C GLN A 197 -4.88 -10.66 13.94
N ALA A 198 -4.31 -10.25 15.08
CA ALA A 198 -4.61 -8.97 15.70
C ALA A 198 -4.30 -7.78 14.76
N LEU A 199 -3.19 -7.84 14.02
CA LEU A 199 -2.81 -6.80 13.06
C LEU A 199 -3.70 -6.75 11.84
N LEU A 200 -4.17 -7.90 11.37
CA LEU A 200 -5.06 -7.99 10.22
C LEU A 200 -6.52 -7.69 10.58
N ALA A 201 -6.90 -7.76 11.87
CA ALA A 201 -8.27 -7.56 12.31
C ALA A 201 -8.93 -6.27 11.78
N PRO A 202 -8.27 -5.10 11.74
CA PRO A 202 -8.89 -3.87 11.23
C PRO A 202 -9.34 -3.92 9.77
N ILE A 203 -8.70 -4.77 8.96
CA ILE A 203 -9.03 -4.89 7.53
C ILE A 203 -9.92 -6.11 7.23
N LEU A 204 -10.00 -7.08 8.15
CA LEU A 204 -10.82 -8.28 7.99
C LEU A 204 -12.26 -8.07 8.42
N ASP A 205 -12.48 -7.21 9.41
CA ASP A 205 -13.80 -6.90 9.95
C ASP A 205 -14.19 -5.47 9.57
N PRO A 206 -15.20 -5.29 8.70
CA PRO A 206 -15.65 -3.97 8.29
C PRO A 206 -16.23 -3.14 9.45
N ASP A 207 -16.78 -3.80 10.48
CA ASP A 207 -17.46 -3.14 11.61
C ASP A 207 -16.52 -2.87 12.79
N LYS A 208 -15.39 -3.55 12.88
CA LYS A 208 -14.39 -3.22 13.89
C LYS A 208 -13.68 -1.95 13.50
N ARG A 209 -14.08 -0.86 14.13
CA ARG A 209 -13.25 0.33 14.24
C ARG A 209 -11.92 -0.15 14.79
N SER A 210 -10.86 0.22 14.10
CA SER A 210 -9.50 -0.21 14.38
C SER A 210 -9.27 -0.31 15.90
N ALA A 211 -9.18 -1.52 16.42
CA ALA A 211 -8.55 -1.71 17.71
C ALA A 211 -7.07 -1.38 17.49
N THR A 212 -6.76 -0.10 17.60
CA THR A 212 -5.41 0.39 17.37
C THR A 212 -4.58 -0.10 18.52
N VAL A 213 -3.53 -0.79 18.17
CA VAL A 213 -2.37 -0.86 19.04
C VAL A 213 -1.49 0.32 18.64
N PRO A 214 -1.55 1.48 19.34
CA PRO A 214 -0.76 2.65 18.99
C PRO A 214 0.73 2.29 18.94
N GLY A 215 1.45 2.79 17.94
CA GLY A 215 2.90 2.54 17.80
C GLY A 215 3.26 1.12 17.42
N PHE A 216 2.41 0.35 16.75
CA PHE A 216 2.70 -1.02 16.35
C PHE A 216 3.89 -1.11 15.37
N PHE A 217 4.13 -0.06 14.61
CA PHE A 217 5.26 0.07 13.71
C PHE A 217 6.45 0.80 14.33
N GLU A 218 6.41 1.14 15.64
CA GLU A 218 7.58 1.67 16.35
C GLU A 218 8.67 0.61 16.52
N GLU A 219 9.91 1.03 16.41
CA GLU A 219 11.10 0.17 16.39
C GLU A 219 11.21 -0.75 17.61
N ASP A 220 10.78 -0.31 18.79
CA ASP A 220 10.79 -1.10 20.02
C ASP A 220 9.81 -2.26 20.01
N ARG A 221 8.66 -2.11 19.37
CA ARG A 221 7.67 -3.18 19.21
C ARG A 221 8.07 -4.17 18.14
N VAL A 222 8.66 -3.70 17.06
CA VAL A 222 9.27 -4.55 16.04
C VAL A 222 10.38 -5.40 16.67
N ARG A 223 11.18 -4.82 17.57
CA ARG A 223 12.21 -5.55 18.32
C ARG A 223 11.63 -6.61 19.26
N LYS A 224 10.52 -6.31 19.96
CA LYS A 224 9.78 -7.29 20.77
C LYS A 224 9.26 -8.44 19.93
N LEU A 225 8.62 -8.15 18.80
CA LEU A 225 8.15 -9.15 17.85
C LEU A 225 9.30 -9.99 17.29
N ARG A 226 10.43 -9.37 16.97
CA ARG A 226 11.65 -10.08 16.53
C ARG A 226 12.14 -11.06 17.58
N ASN A 227 12.09 -10.70 18.86
CA ASN A 227 12.50 -11.57 19.96
C ASN A 227 11.53 -12.76 20.14
N ILE A 228 10.23 -12.54 20.03
CA ILE A 228 9.20 -13.58 20.01
C ILE A 228 9.41 -14.52 18.81
N LEU A 229 9.67 -13.95 17.63
CA LEU A 229 9.89 -14.71 16.40
C LEU A 229 11.19 -15.53 16.41
N ARG A 230 12.21 -15.12 17.18
CA ARG A 230 13.48 -15.84 17.32
C ARG A 230 13.45 -16.97 18.36
N GLY A 231 12.28 -17.24 18.97
CA GLY A 231 12.19 -18.32 19.97
C GLY A 231 13.01 -18.09 21.23
N ARG A 232 13.47 -16.87 21.50
CA ARG A 232 14.06 -16.51 22.79
C ARG A 232 12.92 -16.28 23.76
N SER A 233 12.49 -17.35 24.41
CA SER A 233 11.62 -17.32 25.57
C SER A 233 12.38 -16.72 26.77
N GLY A 234 12.59 -15.42 26.75
CA GLY A 234 12.77 -14.67 27.98
C GLY A 234 11.39 -14.50 28.58
N GLY A 235 11.13 -15.13 29.72
CA GLY A 235 9.82 -15.22 30.34
C GLY A 235 9.03 -13.91 30.30
N TYR A 236 7.94 -13.93 29.61
CA TYR A 236 6.93 -12.90 29.65
C TYR A 236 5.63 -13.54 30.14
N SER A 237 5.51 -13.57 31.46
CA SER A 237 4.25 -13.80 32.16
C SER A 237 3.47 -12.47 32.17
N GLY A 238 2.91 -12.03 31.07
CA GLY A 238 2.27 -10.72 31.03
C GLY A 238 1.49 -10.46 29.75
N MET A 239 1.26 -11.48 28.94
CA MET A 239 0.48 -11.32 27.71
C MET A 239 -0.89 -12.03 27.78
N ASP A 240 -1.19 -12.66 28.90
CA ASP A 240 -2.50 -13.30 29.16
C ASP A 240 -3.50 -12.33 29.80
N ASP A 241 -3.07 -11.12 30.23
CA ASP A 241 -3.92 -10.13 30.92
C ASP A 241 -4.25 -8.92 30.05
N TYR A 242 -4.38 -9.08 28.73
CA TYR A 242 -4.98 -8.03 27.91
C TYR A 242 -6.49 -8.17 27.92
N GLU A 243 -7.13 -7.74 29.01
CA GLU A 243 -8.55 -7.43 28.99
C GLU A 243 -8.76 -6.19 28.08
N PRO A 244 -9.64 -6.28 27.07
CA PRO A 244 -10.02 -5.09 26.32
C PRO A 244 -10.69 -4.13 27.29
N CYS A 245 -10.23 -2.90 27.32
CA CYS A 245 -10.85 -1.81 28.09
C CYS A 245 -12.31 -1.66 27.65
N VAL A 246 -13.27 -2.16 28.47
CA VAL A 246 -14.69 -2.14 28.18
C VAL A 246 -15.32 -0.80 28.55
N GLU A 247 -14.58 0.07 29.25
CA GLU A 247 -15.03 1.39 29.66
C GLU A 247 -13.90 2.42 29.50
N CYS A 248 -13.80 3.01 28.31
CA CYS A 248 -13.17 4.31 28.12
C CYS A 248 -14.21 5.22 27.45
N GLU A 249 -15.18 5.70 28.24
CA GLU A 249 -15.91 6.92 27.94
C GLU A 249 -14.95 8.11 28.12
N TYR A 250 -14.71 8.83 27.02
CA TYR A 250 -14.54 10.28 26.95
C TYR A 250 -14.83 10.73 25.51
#